data_cc98513f5780395bb0c38eb4cc2abd12
#
_entry.id   cc98513f5780395bb0c38eb4cc2abd12
#
_cell.length_a   1.000
_cell.length_b   1.000
_cell.length_c   1.000
_cell.angle_alpha   90.00
_cell.angle_beta   90.00
_cell.angle_gamma   90.00
#
_symmetry.space_group_name_H-M   'P 1'
#
loop_
_entity.id
_entity.type
_entity.pdbx_description
1 polymer ?
#
loop_
_entity_poly.entity_id
_entity_poly.type
_entity_poly.pdbx_seq_one_letter_code
_entity_poly.pdbx_strand_id
1 'polypeptide(L)'
;MTEHRPHTLFTFGTLRDAHVQTALFGRPVPSSPASLPGYATRPLAITDPSVIATSGLDVHLTLVRRIGAEVEGAVLHLTDAELAAADAYEVDDYARRRVVLTSGENAWAYLDANPLRAAERIVIVGDSIAYGRCDPHGGWASRLATAHIAQNETAHRVFNLAIPGSTLTDVAEQTPALLAPRHPDTLLVAAGINDSAVPDGLKALTDNLAALAATALAHTARLVVMGPTWLDETRTADYEGLCFTRERALTLREALRTWCEEHHVDFLDMWQPLQDRPDLFTDGLHPDTEGHEALHHHLSTLAAQ
;
A
#
# COMPACT_ATOMS: atom_id res chain seq x y z
N MET A 1 -33.65 3.28 20.38
CA MET A 1 -32.92 3.73 19.17
C MET A 1 -31.84 2.70 18.92
N THR A 2 -31.86 2.00 17.79
CA THR A 2 -30.77 1.11 17.40
C THR A 2 -29.54 1.97 17.11
N GLU A 3 -28.47 1.73 17.83
CA GLU A 3 -27.20 2.41 17.66
C GLU A 3 -26.66 2.17 16.23
N HIS A 4 -26.30 3.24 15.52
CA HIS A 4 -25.75 3.14 14.16
C HIS A 4 -24.36 2.55 14.19
N ARG A 5 -24.12 1.46 13.43
CA ARG A 5 -22.88 0.68 13.37
C ARG A 5 -22.43 0.55 11.92
N PRO A 6 -21.82 1.61 11.37
CA PRO A 6 -21.50 1.66 9.94
C PRO A 6 -20.27 0.85 9.56
N HIS A 7 -19.50 0.36 10.56
CA HIS A 7 -18.21 -0.28 10.28
C HIS A 7 -18.30 -1.79 10.42
N THR A 8 -17.88 -2.46 9.38
CA THR A 8 -17.67 -3.92 9.32
C THR A 8 -16.19 -4.19 9.50
N LEU A 9 -15.78 -4.82 10.61
CA LEU A 9 -14.40 -5.18 10.91
C LEU A 9 -14.25 -6.70 10.94
N PHE A 10 -13.47 -7.27 10.03
CA PHE A 10 -13.08 -8.67 10.07
C PHE A 10 -11.98 -8.88 11.11
N THR A 11 -12.16 -9.89 11.95
CA THR A 11 -11.19 -10.30 12.96
C THR A 11 -11.06 -11.81 13.01
N PHE A 12 -9.85 -12.28 13.23
CA PHE A 12 -9.48 -13.70 13.34
C PHE A 12 -8.72 -14.00 14.64
N GLY A 13 -8.36 -12.95 15.40
CA GLY A 13 -7.58 -13.00 16.63
C GLY A 13 -8.35 -12.60 17.89
N THR A 14 -7.65 -11.93 18.81
CA THR A 14 -8.11 -11.60 20.17
C THR A 14 -9.32 -10.69 20.22
N LEU A 15 -9.57 -9.85 19.21
CA LEU A 15 -10.79 -9.05 19.12
C LEU A 15 -12.09 -9.88 19.03
N ARG A 16 -12.01 -11.21 18.83
CA ARG A 16 -13.17 -12.12 18.90
C ARG A 16 -13.54 -12.47 20.34
N ASP A 17 -12.62 -12.28 21.28
CA ASP A 17 -12.84 -12.69 22.66
C ASP A 17 -13.73 -11.67 23.41
N ALA A 18 -14.79 -12.16 24.04
CA ALA A 18 -15.73 -11.33 24.77
C ALA A 18 -15.05 -10.54 25.92
N HIS A 19 -13.97 -11.08 26.49
CA HIS A 19 -13.17 -10.41 27.50
C HIS A 19 -12.48 -9.15 26.91
N VAL A 20 -11.80 -9.31 25.77
CA VAL A 20 -11.14 -8.20 25.07
C VAL A 20 -12.16 -7.15 24.62
N GLN A 21 -13.28 -7.58 24.03
CA GLN A 21 -14.37 -6.68 23.65
C GLN A 21 -14.93 -5.89 24.84
N THR A 22 -15.08 -6.55 25.99
CA THR A 22 -15.56 -5.88 27.21
C THR A 22 -14.56 -4.86 27.70
N ALA A 23 -13.25 -5.16 27.65
CA ALA A 23 -12.20 -4.24 28.04
C ALA A 23 -12.13 -3.01 27.11
N LEU A 24 -12.30 -3.20 25.79
CA LEU A 24 -12.17 -2.15 24.80
C LEU A 24 -13.46 -1.36 24.57
N PHE A 25 -14.61 -2.05 24.52
CA PHE A 25 -15.90 -1.49 24.10
C PHE A 25 -16.90 -1.40 25.27
N GLY A 26 -16.53 -1.86 26.46
CA GLY A 26 -17.41 -1.94 27.64
C GLY A 26 -18.46 -3.06 27.56
N ARG A 27 -18.52 -3.82 26.47
CA ARG A 27 -19.50 -4.91 26.22
C ARG A 27 -19.08 -5.77 25.04
N PRO A 28 -19.61 -7.00 24.91
CA PRO A 28 -19.57 -7.74 23.67
C PRO A 28 -20.35 -7.02 22.56
N VAL A 29 -19.82 -7.02 21.33
CA VAL A 29 -20.44 -6.40 20.15
C VAL A 29 -21.09 -7.46 19.25
N PRO A 30 -22.12 -7.11 18.44
CA PRO A 30 -22.70 -8.02 17.48
C PRO A 30 -21.64 -8.54 16.50
N SER A 31 -21.63 -9.85 16.28
CA SER A 31 -20.68 -10.49 15.37
C SER A 31 -21.35 -11.59 14.54
N SER A 32 -20.79 -11.87 13.37
CA SER A 32 -21.19 -12.98 12.52
C SER A 32 -19.97 -13.71 11.96
N PRO A 33 -20.03 -15.05 11.75
CA PRO A 33 -18.95 -15.80 11.12
C PRO A 33 -18.63 -15.24 9.73
N ALA A 34 -17.36 -15.18 9.40
CA ALA A 34 -16.88 -14.72 8.09
C ALA A 34 -15.50 -15.32 7.78
N SER A 35 -15.13 -15.30 6.51
CA SER A 35 -13.83 -15.81 6.05
C SER A 35 -13.15 -14.81 5.13
N LEU A 36 -11.83 -14.74 5.22
CA LEU A 36 -10.98 -13.86 4.41
C LEU A 36 -10.12 -14.69 3.45
N PRO A 37 -10.38 -14.63 2.13
CA PRO A 37 -9.64 -15.38 1.13
C PRO A 37 -8.27 -14.75 0.84
N GLY A 38 -7.32 -15.55 0.38
CA GLY A 38 -5.99 -15.12 -0.04
C GLY A 38 -5.03 -14.85 1.12
N TYR A 39 -5.35 -15.30 2.33
CA TYR A 39 -4.53 -15.14 3.53
C TYR A 39 -4.37 -16.44 4.30
N ALA A 40 -3.29 -16.53 5.05
CA ALA A 40 -3.06 -17.51 6.12
C ALA A 40 -2.63 -16.76 7.39
N THR A 41 -2.63 -17.43 8.52
CA THR A 41 -2.15 -16.86 9.79
C THR A 41 -0.72 -17.30 10.08
N ARG A 42 0.06 -16.40 10.72
CA ARG A 42 1.40 -16.66 11.25
C ARG A 42 1.48 -16.12 12.69
N PRO A 43 2.16 -16.83 13.61
CA PRO A 43 2.44 -16.29 14.94
C PRO A 43 3.29 -15.02 14.87
N LEU A 44 2.95 -14.03 15.72
CA LEU A 44 3.69 -12.78 15.94
C LEU A 44 3.88 -12.59 17.45
N ALA A 45 5.13 -12.43 17.91
CA ALA A 45 5.42 -12.10 19.29
C ALA A 45 5.02 -10.65 19.58
N ILE A 46 4.26 -10.43 20.64
CA ILE A 46 3.85 -9.12 21.12
C ILE A 46 4.76 -8.69 22.27
N THR A 47 5.31 -7.50 22.18
CA THR A 47 6.20 -6.92 23.19
C THR A 47 5.55 -5.78 23.98
N ASP A 48 4.41 -5.25 23.54
CA ASP A 48 3.68 -4.19 24.21
C ASP A 48 2.98 -4.73 25.48
N PRO A 49 3.38 -4.24 26.69
CA PRO A 49 2.82 -4.72 27.95
C PRO A 49 1.31 -4.43 28.09
N SER A 50 0.80 -3.35 27.50
CA SER A 50 -0.61 -2.97 27.58
C SER A 50 -1.49 -3.93 26.77
N VAL A 51 -1.02 -4.33 25.60
CA VAL A 51 -1.69 -5.31 24.74
C VAL A 51 -1.66 -6.70 25.41
N ILE A 52 -0.52 -7.11 25.98
CA ILE A 52 -0.41 -8.37 26.72
C ILE A 52 -1.35 -8.37 27.93
N ALA A 53 -1.42 -7.26 28.70
CA ALA A 53 -2.31 -7.16 29.85
C ALA A 53 -3.80 -7.27 29.45
N THR A 54 -4.18 -6.76 28.28
CA THR A 54 -5.58 -6.80 27.79
C THR A 54 -5.94 -8.13 27.16
N SER A 55 -5.05 -8.71 26.35
CA SER A 55 -5.29 -9.98 25.65
C SER A 55 -4.98 -11.23 26.49
N GLY A 56 -4.08 -11.11 27.47
CA GLY A 56 -3.53 -12.25 28.23
C GLY A 56 -2.54 -13.10 27.44
N LEU A 57 -2.11 -12.66 26.24
CA LEU A 57 -1.27 -13.42 25.32
C LEU A 57 -0.05 -12.60 24.90
N ASP A 58 1.11 -13.23 24.89
CA ASP A 58 2.38 -12.69 24.37
C ASP A 58 2.67 -13.08 22.91
N VAL A 59 1.81 -13.94 22.32
CA VAL A 59 1.84 -14.31 20.91
C VAL A 59 0.47 -14.10 20.31
N HIS A 60 0.37 -13.23 19.31
CA HIS A 60 -0.82 -13.04 18.50
C HIS A 60 -0.66 -13.72 17.14
N LEU A 61 -1.73 -13.71 16.35
CA LEU A 61 -1.69 -14.15 14.96
C LEU A 61 -1.67 -12.92 14.05
N THR A 62 -0.81 -12.92 13.04
CA THR A 62 -0.85 -11.94 11.94
C THR A 62 -1.26 -12.60 10.64
N LEU A 63 -1.85 -11.79 9.74
CA LEU A 63 -2.21 -12.22 8.39
C LEU A 63 -0.99 -12.13 7.47
N VAL A 64 -0.75 -13.20 6.73
CA VAL A 64 0.23 -13.22 5.64
C VAL A 64 -0.47 -13.62 4.36
N ARG A 65 -0.02 -13.10 3.22
CA ARG A 65 -0.56 -13.49 1.92
C ARG A 65 -0.30 -14.96 1.66
N ARG A 66 -1.31 -15.63 1.16
CA ARG A 66 -1.22 -17.03 0.72
C ARG A 66 -2.31 -17.31 -0.30
N ILE A 67 -1.92 -17.37 -1.57
CA ILE A 67 -2.86 -17.66 -2.67
C ILE A 67 -3.52 -19.01 -2.44
N GLY A 68 -4.85 -19.04 -2.59
CA GLY A 68 -5.66 -20.25 -2.42
C GLY A 68 -5.92 -20.65 -0.97
N ALA A 69 -5.40 -19.92 0.03
CA ALA A 69 -5.77 -20.12 1.42
C ALA A 69 -6.92 -19.20 1.83
N GLU A 70 -7.51 -19.49 2.99
CA GLU A 70 -8.60 -18.73 3.58
C GLU A 70 -8.46 -18.75 5.10
N VAL A 71 -8.74 -17.61 5.74
CA VAL A 71 -8.73 -17.48 7.20
C VAL A 71 -10.15 -17.35 7.72
N GLU A 72 -10.55 -18.30 8.55
CA GLU A 72 -11.81 -18.24 9.27
C GLU A 72 -11.75 -17.21 10.42
N GLY A 73 -12.81 -16.43 10.56
CA GLY A 73 -12.91 -15.38 11.55
C GLY A 73 -14.34 -14.97 11.82
N ALA A 74 -14.52 -13.72 12.19
CA ALA A 74 -15.81 -13.09 12.39
C ALA A 74 -15.78 -11.64 11.92
N VAL A 75 -16.92 -11.14 11.54
CA VAL A 75 -17.18 -9.71 11.34
C VAL A 75 -17.78 -9.14 12.62
N LEU A 76 -17.21 -8.03 13.08
CA LEU A 76 -17.76 -7.19 14.14
C LEU A 76 -18.43 -5.96 13.51
N HIS A 77 -19.63 -5.62 13.99
CA HIS A 77 -20.33 -4.40 13.58
C HIS A 77 -20.10 -3.31 14.61
N LEU A 78 -19.31 -2.30 14.27
CA LEU A 78 -18.79 -1.30 15.18
C LEU A 78 -19.35 0.10 14.90
N THR A 79 -19.47 0.89 15.96
CA THR A 79 -19.63 2.35 15.89
C THR A 79 -18.30 3.03 15.62
N ASP A 80 -18.31 4.33 15.32
CA ASP A 80 -17.07 5.12 15.15
C ASP A 80 -16.18 5.05 16.40
N ALA A 81 -16.76 5.14 17.61
CA ALA A 81 -16.00 5.07 18.85
C ALA A 81 -15.40 3.69 19.13
N GLU A 82 -16.14 2.61 18.81
CA GLU A 82 -15.64 1.24 18.95
C GLU A 82 -14.53 0.94 17.94
N LEU A 83 -14.65 1.45 16.70
CA LEU A 83 -13.58 1.31 15.70
C LEU A 83 -12.31 2.06 16.12
N ALA A 84 -12.47 3.29 16.64
CA ALA A 84 -11.33 4.06 17.17
C ALA A 84 -10.66 3.36 18.37
N ALA A 85 -11.44 2.71 19.23
CA ALA A 85 -10.89 1.91 20.33
C ALA A 85 -10.15 0.67 19.84
N ALA A 86 -10.62 0.03 18.76
CA ALA A 86 -9.91 -1.07 18.12
C ALA A 86 -8.60 -0.59 17.47
N ASP A 87 -8.61 0.56 16.78
CA ASP A 87 -7.40 1.17 16.22
C ASP A 87 -6.33 1.47 17.30
N ALA A 88 -6.77 1.93 18.48
CA ALA A 88 -5.87 2.23 19.60
C ALA A 88 -5.33 0.98 20.33
N TYR A 89 -5.99 -0.15 20.18
CA TYR A 89 -5.57 -1.43 20.76
C TYR A 89 -4.52 -2.14 19.90
N GLU A 90 -4.60 -2.01 18.58
CA GLU A 90 -3.65 -2.65 17.68
C GLU A 90 -2.28 -1.97 17.76
N VAL A 91 -1.22 -2.75 17.71
CA VAL A 91 0.16 -2.24 17.74
C VAL A 91 0.57 -1.68 16.37
N ASP A 92 1.64 -0.88 16.35
CA ASP A 92 2.16 -0.22 15.13
C ASP A 92 2.56 -1.19 14.00
N ASP A 93 2.75 -2.48 14.33
CA ASP A 93 2.98 -3.52 13.33
C ASP A 93 1.77 -3.79 12.42
N TYR A 94 0.58 -3.27 12.78
CA TYR A 94 -0.65 -3.46 12.02
C TYR A 94 -1.21 -2.15 11.50
N ALA A 95 -1.78 -2.22 10.30
CA ALA A 95 -2.50 -1.12 9.69
C ALA A 95 -3.88 -1.58 9.24
N ARG A 96 -4.92 -0.79 9.54
CA ARG A 96 -6.29 -1.08 9.12
C ARG A 96 -6.44 -0.82 7.62
N ARG A 97 -6.85 -1.85 6.86
CA ARG A 97 -6.99 -1.80 5.39
C ARG A 97 -8.32 -2.42 4.96
N ARG A 98 -8.81 -2.00 3.79
CA ARG A 98 -9.98 -2.61 3.16
C ARG A 98 -9.64 -3.98 2.60
N VAL A 99 -10.54 -4.93 2.83
CA VAL A 99 -10.46 -6.30 2.29
C VAL A 99 -11.83 -6.72 1.76
N VAL A 100 -11.83 -7.75 0.91
CA VAL A 100 -13.07 -8.39 0.43
C VAL A 100 -13.17 -9.77 1.07
N LEU A 101 -14.27 -10.03 1.74
CA LEU A 101 -14.57 -11.33 2.35
C LEU A 101 -15.03 -12.35 1.30
N THR A 102 -15.01 -13.62 1.63
CA THR A 102 -15.54 -14.69 0.77
C THR A 102 -17.00 -14.48 0.37
N SER A 103 -17.77 -13.78 1.20
CA SER A 103 -19.15 -13.36 0.87
C SER A 103 -19.24 -12.31 -0.25
N GLY A 104 -18.13 -11.66 -0.61
CA GLY A 104 -18.09 -10.49 -1.48
C GLY A 104 -18.30 -9.15 -0.74
N GLU A 105 -18.52 -9.19 0.57
CA GLU A 105 -18.68 -7.98 1.39
C GLU A 105 -17.32 -7.30 1.62
N ASN A 106 -17.30 -5.97 1.58
CA ASN A 106 -16.16 -5.17 1.96
C ASN A 106 -16.08 -4.99 3.47
N ALA A 107 -14.93 -5.28 4.05
CA ALA A 107 -14.67 -5.10 5.47
C ALA A 107 -13.35 -4.37 5.71
N TRP A 108 -13.16 -3.88 6.93
CA TRP A 108 -11.85 -3.54 7.45
C TRP A 108 -11.16 -4.79 7.98
N ALA A 109 -9.85 -4.84 7.91
CA ALA A 109 -9.01 -5.82 8.62
C ALA A 109 -7.68 -5.17 9.00
N TYR A 110 -7.10 -5.62 10.10
CA TYR A 110 -5.73 -5.23 10.47
C TYR A 110 -4.75 -6.15 9.74
N LEU A 111 -3.95 -5.56 8.87
CA LEU A 111 -2.92 -6.22 8.08
C LEU A 111 -1.55 -5.77 8.56
N ASP A 112 -0.50 -6.49 8.16
CA ASP A 112 0.88 -6.06 8.36
C ASP A 112 1.05 -4.58 7.92
N ALA A 113 1.60 -3.72 8.78
CA ALA A 113 1.80 -2.31 8.47
C ALA A 113 2.75 -2.12 7.28
N ASN A 114 3.65 -3.09 7.04
CA ASN A 114 4.52 -3.09 5.89
C ASN A 114 3.89 -3.84 4.70
N PRO A 115 3.45 -3.14 3.65
CA PRO A 115 2.74 -3.76 2.55
C PRO A 115 3.61 -4.70 1.71
N LEU A 116 4.92 -4.45 1.64
CA LEU A 116 5.83 -5.24 0.79
C LEU A 116 6.33 -6.50 1.49
N ARG A 117 6.44 -6.49 2.83
CA ARG A 117 6.87 -7.66 3.62
C ARG A 117 5.89 -8.83 3.52
N ALA A 118 4.61 -8.52 3.41
CA ALA A 118 3.55 -9.52 3.36
C ALA A 118 3.15 -9.93 1.93
N ALA A 119 3.67 -9.26 0.90
CA ALA A 119 3.32 -9.50 -0.49
C ALA A 119 3.91 -10.82 -1.03
N GLU A 120 3.14 -11.54 -1.85
CA GLU A 120 3.66 -12.67 -2.66
C GLU A 120 3.73 -12.27 -4.15
N ARG A 121 2.71 -11.58 -4.66
CA ARG A 121 2.58 -11.24 -6.09
C ARG A 121 2.33 -9.75 -6.28
N ILE A 122 3.37 -9.03 -6.64
CA ILE A 122 3.35 -7.58 -6.84
C ILE A 122 3.16 -7.26 -8.32
N VAL A 123 2.18 -6.44 -8.64
CA VAL A 123 2.09 -5.73 -9.92
C VAL A 123 2.48 -4.27 -9.69
N ILE A 124 3.44 -3.79 -10.45
CA ILE A 124 3.88 -2.39 -10.49
C ILE A 124 3.28 -1.76 -11.74
N VAL A 125 2.56 -0.67 -11.57
CA VAL A 125 2.11 0.21 -12.65
C VAL A 125 2.64 1.61 -12.41
N GLY A 126 2.93 2.36 -13.46
CA GLY A 126 3.53 3.67 -13.29
C GLY A 126 4.10 4.25 -14.58
N ASP A 127 5.03 5.16 -14.40
CA ASP A 127 5.65 5.96 -15.45
C ASP A 127 7.09 5.53 -15.79
N SER A 128 7.87 6.44 -16.38
CA SER A 128 9.26 6.19 -16.79
C SER A 128 10.21 5.90 -15.63
N ILE A 129 9.97 6.45 -14.44
CA ILE A 129 10.83 6.20 -13.26
C ILE A 129 10.59 4.77 -12.75
N ALA A 130 9.34 4.32 -12.71
CA ALA A 130 9.01 2.95 -12.36
C ALA A 130 9.44 1.94 -13.43
N TYR A 131 9.40 2.33 -14.71
CA TYR A 131 9.94 1.54 -15.82
C TYR A 131 11.44 1.29 -15.65
N GLY A 132 12.19 2.21 -15.02
CA GLY A 132 13.63 2.17 -14.85
C GLY A 132 14.39 2.89 -15.96
N ARG A 133 13.78 3.95 -16.56
CA ARG A 133 14.45 4.76 -17.58
C ARG A 133 15.80 5.28 -17.04
N CYS A 134 16.79 5.34 -17.89
CA CYS A 134 18.18 5.73 -17.62
C CYS A 134 19.01 4.75 -16.78
N ASP A 135 18.48 3.57 -16.44
CA ASP A 135 19.24 2.49 -15.83
C ASP A 135 19.19 1.21 -16.70
N PRO A 136 20.34 0.75 -17.26
CA PRO A 136 20.39 -0.45 -18.08
C PRO A 136 20.03 -1.74 -17.32
N HIS A 137 19.95 -1.68 -15.99
CA HIS A 137 19.55 -2.81 -15.14
C HIS A 137 18.05 -2.82 -14.82
N GLY A 138 17.25 -1.90 -15.41
CA GLY A 138 15.80 -1.84 -15.28
C GLY A 138 15.30 -1.20 -13.98
N GLY A 139 16.10 -0.34 -13.38
CA GLY A 139 15.72 0.53 -12.28
C GLY A 139 15.48 -0.17 -10.94
N TRP A 140 14.89 0.59 -10.01
CA TRP A 140 14.54 0.10 -8.68
C TRP A 140 13.55 -1.08 -8.71
N ALA A 141 12.63 -1.09 -9.67
CA ALA A 141 11.61 -2.12 -9.81
C ALA A 141 12.22 -3.51 -10.16
N SER A 142 13.22 -3.55 -11.03
CA SER A 142 13.94 -4.80 -11.34
C SER A 142 14.76 -5.30 -10.15
N ARG A 143 15.36 -4.39 -9.38
CA ARG A 143 16.09 -4.75 -8.16
C ARG A 143 15.13 -5.30 -7.09
N LEU A 144 13.97 -4.65 -6.92
CA LEU A 144 12.90 -5.16 -6.04
C LEU A 144 12.46 -6.55 -6.50
N ALA A 145 12.23 -6.76 -7.80
CA ALA A 145 11.83 -8.06 -8.34
C ALA A 145 12.87 -9.14 -8.02
N THR A 146 14.14 -8.85 -8.25
CA THR A 146 15.24 -9.79 -7.97
C THR A 146 15.30 -10.16 -6.48
N ALA A 147 15.27 -9.16 -5.59
CA ALA A 147 15.32 -9.38 -4.15
C ALA A 147 14.08 -10.12 -3.62
N HIS A 148 12.89 -9.77 -4.11
CA HIS A 148 11.64 -10.37 -3.69
C HIS A 148 11.53 -11.84 -4.14
N ILE A 149 11.84 -12.14 -5.40
CA ILE A 149 11.81 -13.51 -5.93
C ILE A 149 12.85 -14.38 -5.24
N ALA A 150 14.04 -13.86 -4.93
CA ALA A 150 15.09 -14.59 -4.24
C ALA A 150 14.68 -15.08 -2.83
N GLN A 151 13.73 -14.43 -2.17
CA GLN A 151 13.21 -14.87 -0.86
C GLN A 151 12.36 -16.14 -0.97
N ASN A 152 11.60 -16.30 -2.05
CA ASN A 152 10.77 -17.47 -2.31
C ASN A 152 10.46 -17.61 -3.80
N GLU A 153 11.34 -18.29 -4.53
CA GLU A 153 11.23 -18.47 -5.99
C GLU A 153 9.91 -19.17 -6.41
N THR A 154 9.32 -19.98 -5.56
CA THR A 154 8.09 -20.71 -5.90
C THR A 154 6.83 -19.88 -5.79
N ALA A 155 6.76 -18.95 -4.83
CA ALA A 155 5.57 -18.15 -4.54
C ALA A 155 5.67 -16.70 -5.03
N HIS A 156 6.85 -16.07 -4.86
CA HIS A 156 7.01 -14.64 -5.13
C HIS A 156 7.10 -14.32 -6.61
N ARG A 157 6.35 -13.27 -7.04
CA ARG A 157 6.37 -12.74 -8.41
C ARG A 157 6.29 -11.22 -8.36
N VAL A 158 7.01 -10.58 -9.26
CA VAL A 158 6.89 -9.13 -9.51
C VAL A 158 6.70 -8.91 -11.00
N PHE A 159 5.72 -8.12 -11.37
CA PHE A 159 5.41 -7.74 -12.74
C PHE A 159 5.52 -6.23 -12.87
N ASN A 160 6.59 -5.73 -13.46
CA ASN A 160 6.72 -4.32 -13.80
C ASN A 160 5.99 -4.05 -15.13
N LEU A 161 4.91 -3.31 -15.07
CA LEU A 161 4.04 -2.96 -16.20
C LEU A 161 4.00 -1.44 -16.41
N ALA A 162 4.95 -0.72 -15.86
CA ALA A 162 5.08 0.72 -16.01
C ALA A 162 5.36 1.11 -17.47
N ILE A 163 4.73 2.21 -17.91
CA ILE A 163 4.87 2.73 -19.27
C ILE A 163 5.41 4.16 -19.20
N PRO A 164 6.58 4.45 -19.79
CA PRO A 164 7.14 5.80 -19.82
C PRO A 164 6.15 6.84 -20.34
N GLY A 165 6.04 7.98 -19.65
CA GLY A 165 5.14 9.07 -20.00
C GLY A 165 3.70 8.94 -19.48
N SER A 166 3.33 7.80 -18.86
CA SER A 166 1.98 7.63 -18.31
C SER A 166 1.65 8.65 -17.23
N THR A 167 0.44 9.19 -17.29
CA THR A 167 -0.22 9.95 -16.24
C THR A 167 -0.97 9.00 -15.28
N LEU A 168 -1.48 9.52 -14.16
CA LEU A 168 -2.38 8.76 -13.28
C LEU A 168 -3.66 8.33 -14.00
N THR A 169 -4.15 9.13 -14.95
CA THR A 169 -5.30 8.77 -15.78
C THR A 169 -4.98 7.55 -16.66
N ASP A 170 -3.85 7.56 -17.36
CA ASP A 170 -3.43 6.42 -18.19
C ASP A 170 -3.28 5.16 -17.35
N VAL A 171 -2.67 5.29 -16.16
CA VAL A 171 -2.48 4.17 -15.23
C VAL A 171 -3.82 3.64 -14.74
N ALA A 172 -4.76 4.51 -14.35
CA ALA A 172 -6.08 4.08 -13.88
C ALA A 172 -6.89 3.35 -14.97
N GLU A 173 -6.84 3.83 -16.23
CA GLU A 173 -7.53 3.23 -17.36
C GLU A 173 -6.96 1.85 -17.75
N GLN A 174 -5.65 1.68 -17.69
CA GLN A 174 -4.97 0.46 -18.14
C GLN A 174 -5.00 -0.66 -17.08
N THR A 175 -4.94 -0.31 -15.79
CA THR A 175 -4.75 -1.24 -14.67
C THR A 175 -5.76 -2.40 -14.65
N PRO A 176 -7.08 -2.22 -14.87
CA PRO A 176 -8.03 -3.33 -14.80
C PRO A 176 -7.68 -4.49 -15.74
N ALA A 177 -7.26 -4.20 -16.97
CA ALA A 177 -6.88 -5.21 -17.96
C ALA A 177 -5.55 -5.90 -17.60
N LEU A 178 -4.67 -5.20 -16.89
CA LEU A 178 -3.35 -5.70 -16.52
C LEU A 178 -3.38 -6.65 -15.32
N LEU A 179 -4.31 -6.49 -14.39
CA LEU A 179 -4.36 -7.28 -13.16
C LEU A 179 -4.89 -8.71 -13.37
N ALA A 180 -5.97 -8.86 -14.14
CA ALA A 180 -6.70 -10.12 -14.28
C ALA A 180 -5.79 -11.35 -14.58
N PRO A 181 -4.85 -11.31 -15.57
CA PRO A 181 -4.01 -12.47 -15.87
C PRO A 181 -2.86 -12.70 -14.87
N ARG A 182 -2.63 -11.79 -13.93
CA ARG A 182 -1.49 -11.81 -13.01
C ARG A 182 -1.87 -12.19 -11.59
N HIS A 183 -3.15 -12.05 -11.25
CA HIS A 183 -3.69 -12.36 -9.91
C HIS A 183 -2.82 -11.77 -8.79
N PRO A 184 -2.58 -10.44 -8.75
CA PRO A 184 -1.75 -9.84 -7.73
C PRO A 184 -2.44 -9.88 -6.37
N ASP A 185 -1.64 -9.90 -5.32
CA ASP A 185 -2.07 -9.56 -3.97
C ASP A 185 -1.71 -8.13 -3.58
N THR A 186 -0.81 -7.51 -4.35
CA THR A 186 -0.35 -6.14 -4.13
C THR A 186 -0.25 -5.39 -5.45
N LEU A 187 -0.94 -4.25 -5.53
CA LEU A 187 -0.84 -3.28 -6.62
C LEU A 187 -0.02 -2.08 -6.14
N LEU A 188 1.17 -1.91 -6.73
CA LEU A 188 2.06 -0.79 -6.46
C LEU A 188 1.93 0.24 -7.58
N VAL A 189 1.47 1.43 -7.25
CA VAL A 189 1.27 2.56 -8.18
C VAL A 189 2.38 3.58 -7.98
N ALA A 190 3.19 3.81 -9.00
CA ALA A 190 4.28 4.78 -9.00
C ALA A 190 4.15 5.73 -10.21
N ALA A 191 3.22 6.67 -10.11
CA ALA A 191 2.88 7.61 -11.17
C ALA A 191 2.43 8.96 -10.59
N GLY A 192 2.25 9.94 -11.48
CA GLY A 192 1.74 11.27 -11.15
C GLY A 192 2.74 12.39 -11.41
N ILE A 193 4.02 12.08 -11.59
CA ILE A 193 5.01 13.13 -11.89
C ILE A 193 4.68 13.82 -13.22
N ASN A 194 4.20 13.09 -14.23
CA ASN A 194 3.78 13.64 -15.51
C ASN A 194 2.54 14.53 -15.37
N ASP A 195 1.60 14.18 -14.49
CA ASP A 195 0.45 15.02 -14.14
C ASP A 195 0.90 16.35 -13.54
N SER A 196 1.92 16.35 -12.70
CA SER A 196 2.45 17.56 -12.08
C SER A 196 3.13 18.53 -13.08
N ALA A 197 3.54 18.02 -14.25
CA ALA A 197 4.26 18.82 -15.25
C ALA A 197 3.36 19.80 -16.02
N VAL A 198 2.04 19.56 -16.03
CA VAL A 198 1.08 20.36 -16.79
C VAL A 198 0.16 21.17 -15.87
N PRO A 199 -0.34 22.36 -16.33
CA PRO A 199 -1.35 23.08 -15.58
C PRO A 199 -2.60 22.22 -15.36
N ASP A 200 -3.16 22.26 -14.16
CA ASP A 200 -4.37 21.52 -13.80
C ASP A 200 -4.26 19.97 -13.86
N GLY A 201 -3.07 19.43 -14.09
CA GLY A 201 -2.88 17.98 -14.25
C GLY A 201 -3.32 17.15 -13.02
N LEU A 202 -3.32 17.74 -11.83
CA LEU A 202 -3.76 17.07 -10.60
C LEU A 202 -5.28 17.10 -10.36
N LYS A 203 -6.09 17.71 -11.25
CA LYS A 203 -7.55 17.81 -11.05
C LYS A 203 -8.25 16.45 -10.97
N ALA A 204 -7.78 15.46 -11.72
CA ALA A 204 -8.34 14.11 -11.73
C ALA A 204 -7.68 13.16 -10.70
N LEU A 205 -6.76 13.64 -9.86
CA LEU A 205 -5.97 12.81 -8.95
C LEU A 205 -6.86 11.95 -8.05
N THR A 206 -7.81 12.56 -7.37
CA THR A 206 -8.73 11.86 -6.44
C THR A 206 -9.56 10.79 -7.15
N ASP A 207 -10.11 11.10 -8.33
CA ASP A 207 -10.93 10.16 -9.10
C ASP A 207 -10.09 8.98 -9.60
N ASN A 208 -8.87 9.24 -10.08
CA ASN A 208 -7.94 8.21 -10.54
C ASN A 208 -7.49 7.30 -9.39
N LEU A 209 -7.16 7.84 -8.24
CA LEU A 209 -6.78 7.05 -7.06
C LEU A 209 -7.98 6.22 -6.55
N ALA A 210 -9.19 6.78 -6.56
CA ALA A 210 -10.39 6.04 -6.19
C ALA A 210 -10.68 4.88 -7.16
N ALA A 211 -10.48 5.08 -8.47
CA ALA A 211 -10.61 4.04 -9.48
C ALA A 211 -9.56 2.93 -9.30
N LEU A 212 -8.31 3.29 -9.01
CA LEU A 212 -7.24 2.34 -8.72
C LEU A 212 -7.53 1.54 -7.44
N ALA A 213 -8.04 2.19 -6.38
CA ALA A 213 -8.44 1.52 -5.15
C ALA A 213 -9.58 0.53 -5.36
N ALA A 214 -10.61 0.93 -6.12
CA ALA A 214 -11.70 0.04 -6.50
C ALA A 214 -11.22 -1.16 -7.32
N THR A 215 -10.30 -0.93 -8.27
CA THR A 215 -9.70 -1.99 -9.10
C THR A 215 -8.87 -2.96 -8.25
N ALA A 216 -8.00 -2.45 -7.36
CA ALA A 216 -7.23 -3.29 -6.46
C ALA A 216 -8.15 -4.15 -5.58
N LEU A 217 -9.17 -3.55 -4.98
CA LEU A 217 -10.14 -4.25 -4.13
C LEU A 217 -10.91 -5.33 -4.90
N ALA A 218 -11.34 -5.07 -6.13
CA ALA A 218 -12.01 -6.06 -7.00
C ALA A 218 -11.13 -7.28 -7.32
N HIS A 219 -9.81 -7.11 -7.26
CA HIS A 219 -8.82 -8.18 -7.44
C HIS A 219 -8.28 -8.73 -6.10
N THR A 220 -8.87 -8.36 -4.97
CA THR A 220 -8.39 -8.70 -3.60
C THR A 220 -6.93 -8.29 -3.37
N ALA A 221 -6.45 -7.30 -4.11
CA ALA A 221 -5.10 -6.76 -3.99
C ALA A 221 -5.07 -5.58 -3.01
N ARG A 222 -3.98 -5.46 -2.27
CA ARG A 222 -3.68 -4.29 -1.45
C ARG A 222 -3.12 -3.19 -2.35
N LEU A 223 -3.71 -2.00 -2.29
CA LEU A 223 -3.18 -0.83 -2.99
C LEU A 223 -2.05 -0.20 -2.19
N VAL A 224 -0.94 0.07 -2.87
CA VAL A 224 0.21 0.81 -2.35
C VAL A 224 0.53 1.93 -3.33
N VAL A 225 0.59 3.16 -2.86
CA VAL A 225 0.90 4.34 -3.67
C VAL A 225 2.30 4.83 -3.33
N MET A 226 3.13 5.02 -4.32
CA MET A 226 4.46 5.63 -4.16
C MET A 226 4.40 7.12 -4.46
N GLY A 227 5.01 7.91 -3.58
CA GLY A 227 5.25 9.33 -3.81
C GLY A 227 6.28 9.58 -4.91
N PRO A 228 6.30 10.79 -5.48
CA PRO A 228 7.31 11.17 -6.46
C PRO A 228 8.70 11.21 -5.84
N THR A 229 9.72 11.03 -6.67
CA THR A 229 11.12 11.28 -6.29
C THR A 229 11.43 12.78 -6.32
N TRP A 230 12.48 13.20 -5.62
CA TRP A 230 13.09 14.52 -5.82
C TRP A 230 13.56 14.64 -7.27
N LEU A 231 13.67 15.88 -7.77
CA LEU A 231 14.15 16.21 -9.11
C LEU A 231 15.07 17.43 -9.10
N ASP A 232 15.96 17.53 -10.09
CA ASP A 232 16.82 18.68 -10.32
C ASP A 232 16.12 19.71 -11.21
N GLU A 233 15.39 20.63 -10.59
CA GLU A 233 14.60 21.66 -11.28
C GLU A 233 15.45 22.53 -12.23
N THR A 234 16.75 22.68 -11.99
CA THR A 234 17.62 23.47 -12.87
C THR A 234 17.74 22.88 -14.27
N ARG A 235 17.41 21.59 -14.44
CA ARG A 235 17.49 20.83 -15.68
C ARG A 235 16.12 20.43 -16.24
N THR A 236 15.05 20.59 -15.46
CA THR A 236 13.71 20.07 -15.80
C THR A 236 12.63 21.16 -15.93
N ALA A 237 12.98 22.44 -15.76
CA ALA A 237 12.03 23.55 -15.89
C ALA A 237 11.49 23.70 -17.33
N ASP A 238 12.22 23.21 -18.33
CA ASP A 238 11.77 23.08 -19.74
C ASP A 238 12.27 21.73 -20.28
N TYR A 239 11.54 20.67 -19.97
CA TYR A 239 11.88 19.30 -20.35
C TYR A 239 10.96 18.82 -21.47
N GLU A 240 11.42 18.88 -22.72
CA GLU A 240 10.65 18.45 -23.91
C GLU A 240 9.25 19.13 -23.99
N GLY A 241 9.15 20.40 -23.56
CA GLY A 241 7.90 21.15 -23.52
C GLY A 241 7.05 20.93 -22.27
N LEU A 242 7.52 20.14 -21.33
CA LEU A 242 6.92 19.95 -20.00
C LEU A 242 7.71 20.73 -18.94
N CYS A 243 7.05 21.11 -17.86
CA CYS A 243 7.67 21.88 -16.79
C CYS A 243 7.57 21.11 -15.47
N PHE A 244 8.67 20.43 -15.11
CA PHE A 244 8.78 19.74 -13.82
C PHE A 244 9.51 20.65 -12.83
N THR A 245 8.82 21.01 -11.75
CA THR A 245 9.38 21.82 -10.67
C THR A 245 9.23 21.11 -9.33
N ARG A 246 10.12 21.44 -8.39
CA ARG A 246 10.04 20.87 -7.03
C ARG A 246 8.76 21.25 -6.31
N GLU A 247 8.27 22.48 -6.50
CA GLU A 247 7.01 22.93 -5.92
C GLU A 247 5.84 22.06 -6.36
N ARG A 248 5.72 21.78 -7.67
CA ARG A 248 4.64 20.93 -8.21
C ARG A 248 4.78 19.47 -7.77
N ALA A 249 6.00 18.95 -7.74
CA ALA A 249 6.26 17.61 -7.27
C ALA A 249 5.97 17.45 -5.76
N LEU A 250 6.27 18.46 -4.94
CA LEU A 250 5.88 18.48 -3.52
C LEU A 250 4.37 18.61 -3.34
N THR A 251 3.68 19.39 -4.17
CA THR A 251 2.21 19.46 -4.18
C THR A 251 1.60 18.10 -4.49
N LEU A 252 2.10 17.39 -5.51
CA LEU A 252 1.69 16.03 -5.84
C LEU A 252 1.94 15.08 -4.66
N ARG A 253 3.15 15.09 -4.09
CA ARG A 253 3.53 14.24 -2.95
C ARG A 253 2.58 14.40 -1.78
N GLU A 254 2.25 15.64 -1.43
CA GLU A 254 1.32 15.95 -0.34
C GLU A 254 -0.10 15.51 -0.66
N ALA A 255 -0.58 15.74 -1.88
CA ALA A 255 -1.90 15.31 -2.31
C ALA A 255 -2.05 13.77 -2.27
N LEU A 256 -1.05 13.03 -2.75
CA LEU A 256 -1.02 11.57 -2.68
C LEU A 256 -1.02 11.06 -1.24
N ARG A 257 -0.17 11.65 -0.38
CA ARG A 257 -0.05 11.29 1.03
C ARG A 257 -1.37 11.51 1.78
N THR A 258 -1.94 12.71 1.64
CA THR A 258 -3.21 13.08 2.28
C THR A 258 -4.34 12.14 1.85
N TRP A 259 -4.47 11.89 0.54
CA TRP A 259 -5.48 10.96 0.04
C TRP A 259 -5.31 9.55 0.61
N CYS A 260 -4.07 9.05 0.67
CA CYS A 260 -3.77 7.73 1.23
C CYS A 260 -4.12 7.64 2.72
N GLU A 261 -3.81 8.67 3.51
CA GLU A 261 -4.16 8.76 4.92
C GLU A 261 -5.68 8.73 5.12
N GLU A 262 -6.43 9.56 4.38
CA GLU A 262 -7.89 9.65 4.47
C GLU A 262 -8.60 8.35 4.05
N HIS A 263 -8.01 7.59 3.13
CA HIS A 263 -8.61 6.36 2.59
C HIS A 263 -8.01 5.06 3.17
N HIS A 264 -7.11 5.16 4.13
CA HIS A 264 -6.39 4.03 4.73
C HIS A 264 -5.68 3.16 3.67
N VAL A 265 -4.98 3.83 2.75
CA VAL A 265 -4.14 3.23 1.71
C VAL A 265 -2.68 3.40 2.11
N ASP A 266 -1.82 2.46 1.71
CA ASP A 266 -0.40 2.57 2.00
C ASP A 266 0.27 3.61 1.11
N PHE A 267 1.08 4.47 1.73
CA PHE A 267 1.89 5.45 1.04
C PHE A 267 3.38 5.20 1.30
N LEU A 268 4.17 5.06 0.23
CA LEU A 268 5.63 4.94 0.30
C LEU A 268 6.26 6.25 -0.19
N ASP A 269 6.90 6.95 0.71
CA ASP A 269 7.55 8.23 0.39
C ASP A 269 8.91 8.00 -0.26
N MET A 270 9.08 8.44 -1.50
CA MET A 270 10.30 8.24 -2.29
C MET A 270 11.12 9.50 -2.48
N TRP A 271 10.81 10.57 -1.76
CA TRP A 271 11.48 11.86 -1.92
C TRP A 271 12.89 11.90 -1.35
N GLN A 272 13.04 11.45 -0.11
CA GLN A 272 14.24 11.60 0.68
C GLN A 272 15.49 10.91 0.10
N PRO A 273 15.41 9.71 -0.50
CA PRO A 273 16.62 9.03 -1.00
C PRO A 273 17.43 9.80 -2.04
N LEU A 274 16.76 10.66 -2.81
CA LEU A 274 17.37 11.44 -3.88
C LEU A 274 17.41 12.95 -3.59
N GLN A 275 16.94 13.37 -2.40
CA GLN A 275 16.85 14.77 -2.06
C GLN A 275 18.22 15.44 -2.06
N ASP A 276 18.32 16.57 -2.79
CA ASP A 276 19.54 17.35 -2.95
C ASP A 276 20.76 16.59 -3.55
N ARG A 277 20.48 15.55 -4.33
CA ARG A 277 21.46 14.72 -5.01
C ARG A 277 21.30 14.79 -6.54
N PRO A 278 21.59 15.97 -7.17
CA PRO A 278 21.49 16.12 -8.63
C PRO A 278 22.46 15.20 -9.41
N ASP A 279 23.51 14.74 -8.75
CA ASP A 279 24.49 13.78 -9.25
C ASP A 279 23.90 12.38 -9.56
N LEU A 280 22.77 12.04 -8.96
CA LEU A 280 22.07 10.75 -9.14
C LEU A 280 21.06 10.76 -10.30
N PHE A 281 21.08 11.78 -11.15
CA PHE A 281 20.14 11.95 -12.25
C PHE A 281 20.84 12.12 -13.60
N THR A 282 20.34 11.40 -14.61
CA THR A 282 20.86 11.53 -15.99
C THR A 282 20.45 12.85 -16.63
N ASP A 283 19.19 13.25 -16.48
CA ASP A 283 18.59 14.43 -17.14
C ASP A 283 17.91 15.41 -16.18
N GLY A 284 18.03 15.18 -14.87
CA GLY A 284 17.39 15.95 -13.82
C GLY A 284 16.06 15.39 -13.35
N LEU A 285 15.40 14.54 -14.15
CA LEU A 285 14.12 13.87 -13.83
C LEU A 285 14.30 12.37 -13.58
N HIS A 286 15.06 11.70 -14.43
CA HIS A 286 15.24 10.27 -14.38
C HIS A 286 16.53 9.92 -13.60
N PRO A 287 16.39 9.15 -12.50
CA PRO A 287 17.54 8.63 -11.77
C PRO A 287 18.43 7.80 -12.68
N ASP A 288 19.73 7.88 -12.48
CA ASP A 288 20.70 6.98 -13.09
C ASP A 288 20.77 5.64 -12.32
N THR A 289 21.77 4.81 -12.64
CA THR A 289 21.96 3.51 -11.99
C THR A 289 22.09 3.63 -10.46
N GLU A 290 22.89 4.60 -9.97
CA GLU A 290 23.11 4.82 -8.54
C GLU A 290 21.86 5.39 -7.87
N GLY A 291 21.14 6.30 -8.55
CA GLY A 291 19.88 6.84 -8.08
C GLY A 291 18.81 5.76 -7.94
N HIS A 292 18.69 4.88 -8.92
CA HIS A 292 17.77 3.73 -8.81
C HIS A 292 18.19 2.72 -7.72
N GLU A 293 19.48 2.56 -7.47
CA GLU A 293 19.97 1.74 -6.37
C GLU A 293 19.63 2.36 -5.01
N ALA A 294 19.76 3.68 -4.86
CA ALA A 294 19.34 4.41 -3.66
C ALA A 294 17.84 4.28 -3.38
N LEU A 295 16.99 4.36 -4.42
CA LEU A 295 15.55 4.13 -4.29
C LEU A 295 15.24 2.69 -3.85
N HIS A 296 15.89 1.70 -4.44
CA HIS A 296 15.72 0.30 -4.03
C HIS A 296 16.19 0.04 -2.60
N HIS A 297 17.32 0.61 -2.20
CA HIS A 297 17.81 0.50 -0.82
C HIS A 297 16.81 1.07 0.19
N HIS A 298 16.23 2.23 -0.12
CA HIS A 298 15.19 2.84 0.71
C HIS A 298 13.97 1.95 0.85
N LEU A 299 13.44 1.39 -0.27
CA LEU A 299 12.34 0.43 -0.24
C LEU A 299 12.67 -0.81 0.60
N SER A 300 13.90 -1.32 0.50
CA SER A 300 14.35 -2.47 1.28
C SER A 300 14.42 -2.16 2.78
N THR A 301 14.80 -0.93 3.14
CA THR A 301 14.82 -0.48 4.53
C THR A 301 13.40 -0.35 5.10
N LEU A 302 12.47 0.23 4.32
CA LEU A 302 11.06 0.27 4.69
C LEU A 302 10.49 -1.14 4.86
N ALA A 303 10.89 -2.10 4.02
CA ALA A 303 10.44 -3.49 4.09
C ALA A 303 11.02 -4.26 5.29
N ALA A 304 12.10 -3.80 5.90
CA ALA A 304 12.75 -4.44 7.05
C ALA A 304 12.24 -3.95 8.42
N GLN A 305 11.59 -2.78 8.46
CA GLN A 305 10.96 -2.21 9.65
C GLN A 305 9.58 -2.83 9.86
#